data_7b985fa6c848703d68a68161eb5ea53c
#
_entry.id   7b985fa6c848703d68a68161eb5ea53c
#
_cell.length_a   1.000
_cell.length_b   1.000
_cell.length_c   1.000
_cell.angle_alpha   90.00
_cell.angle_beta   90.00
_cell.angle_gamma   90.00
#
_symmetry.space_group_name_H-M   'P 1'
#
loop_
_entity.id
_entity.type
_entity.pdbx_description
1 polymer ?
#
loop_
_entity_poly.entity_id
_entity_poly.type
_entity_poly.pdbx_seq_one_letter_code
_entity_poly.pdbx_strand_id
1 'polypeptide(L)'
;MSIRPPRTSPEIMNTVPAIIDALRRAPDIVLPLVREVPPSILKRRPAPRRWSAHEHACHLAHVHALFFDRLDYMLAAPAPVIRPYLPGDQDADDLLLRMDLDACLDRFVLDRERLVARLETLNPTEWAQTAEHGEYRTYSVFIMFRHLALHDFLHAYRIEELLLRPDWPATSDAPAA
;
A
#
# COMPACT_ATOMS: atom_id res chain seq x y z
N MET A 1 -32.23 -21.37 -28.52
CA MET A 1 -30.84 -21.69 -28.15
C MET A 1 -30.14 -20.36 -27.95
N SER A 2 -30.04 -19.86 -26.70
CA SER A 2 -29.50 -18.54 -26.39
C SER A 2 -27.98 -18.64 -26.24
N ILE A 3 -27.24 -18.07 -27.15
CA ILE A 3 -25.79 -18.03 -27.15
C ILE A 3 -25.36 -16.99 -26.08
N ARG A 4 -24.83 -17.48 -24.97
CA ARG A 4 -24.22 -16.67 -23.95
C ARG A 4 -23.02 -15.92 -24.55
N PRO A 5 -22.92 -14.58 -24.40
CA PRO A 5 -21.74 -13.86 -24.90
C PRO A 5 -20.46 -14.42 -24.24
N PRO A 6 -19.32 -14.41 -24.97
CA PRO A 6 -18.07 -14.87 -24.41
C PRO A 6 -17.74 -14.05 -23.16
N ARG A 7 -17.39 -14.74 -22.06
CA ARG A 7 -16.80 -14.10 -20.89
C ARG A 7 -15.57 -13.37 -21.38
N THR A 8 -15.55 -12.05 -21.26
CA THR A 8 -14.30 -11.28 -21.32
C THR A 8 -13.34 -11.93 -20.34
N SER A 9 -12.17 -12.32 -20.82
CA SER A 9 -11.09 -12.83 -19.97
C SER A 9 -10.91 -11.91 -18.77
N PRO A 10 -10.69 -12.42 -17.54
CA PRO A 10 -10.43 -11.57 -16.40
C PRO A 10 -9.26 -10.66 -16.77
N GLU A 11 -9.48 -9.34 -16.68
CA GLU A 11 -8.42 -8.36 -16.87
C GLU A 11 -7.37 -8.65 -15.78
N ILE A 12 -6.32 -9.30 -16.21
CA ILE A 12 -5.18 -9.62 -15.35
C ILE A 12 -4.51 -8.30 -14.99
N MET A 13 -3.97 -8.15 -13.78
CA MET A 13 -3.20 -6.97 -13.30
C MET A 13 -1.97 -6.64 -14.18
N ASN A 14 -2.09 -6.83 -15.49
CA ASN A 14 -1.11 -6.53 -16.54
C ASN A 14 -1.59 -5.41 -17.47
N THR A 15 -2.64 -4.70 -17.11
CA THR A 15 -3.14 -3.55 -17.86
C THR A 15 -3.21 -2.31 -16.98
N VAL A 16 -3.03 -1.15 -17.58
CA VAL A 16 -3.16 0.13 -16.88
C VAL A 16 -4.53 0.28 -16.21
N PRO A 17 -5.66 -0.03 -16.88
CA PRO A 17 -6.99 0.05 -16.25
C PRO A 17 -7.11 -0.85 -15.01
N ALA A 18 -6.56 -2.07 -15.04
CA ALA A 18 -6.61 -2.98 -13.90
C ALA A 18 -5.79 -2.46 -12.69
N ILE A 19 -4.64 -1.84 -12.94
CA ILE A 19 -3.84 -1.21 -11.89
C ILE A 19 -4.61 -0.03 -11.27
N ILE A 20 -5.15 0.85 -12.10
CA ILE A 20 -5.94 2.01 -11.64
C ILE A 20 -7.15 1.56 -10.83
N ASP A 21 -7.89 0.54 -11.28
CA ASP A 21 -9.05 0.00 -10.56
C ASP A 21 -8.64 -0.61 -9.20
N ALA A 22 -7.55 -1.37 -9.16
CA ALA A 22 -7.02 -1.94 -7.91
C ALA A 22 -6.62 -0.85 -6.91
N LEU A 23 -5.91 0.19 -7.37
CA LEU A 23 -5.54 1.33 -6.53
C LEU A 23 -6.76 2.09 -6.02
N ARG A 24 -7.77 2.31 -6.87
CA ARG A 24 -9.01 3.00 -6.50
C ARG A 24 -9.79 2.27 -5.42
N ARG A 25 -9.82 0.94 -5.48
CA ARG A 25 -10.58 0.09 -4.54
C ARG A 25 -9.84 -0.26 -3.26
N ALA A 26 -8.54 -0.03 -3.18
CA ALA A 26 -7.77 -0.36 -2.00
C ALA A 26 -8.34 0.24 -0.68
N PRO A 27 -8.77 1.52 -0.64
CA PRO A 27 -9.40 2.08 0.55
C PRO A 27 -10.68 1.34 0.99
N ASP A 28 -11.50 0.84 0.05
CA ASP A 28 -12.75 0.13 0.33
C ASP A 28 -12.51 -1.21 1.06
N ILE A 29 -11.30 -1.75 0.94
CA ILE A 29 -10.88 -2.98 1.64
C ILE A 29 -10.15 -2.62 2.93
N VAL A 30 -9.18 -1.70 2.86
CA VAL A 30 -8.30 -1.40 3.99
C VAL A 30 -9.04 -0.74 5.15
N LEU A 31 -9.89 0.25 4.88
CA LEU A 31 -10.55 1.01 5.95
C LEU A 31 -11.49 0.15 6.81
N PRO A 32 -12.43 -0.62 6.22
CA PRO A 32 -13.27 -1.50 7.02
C PRO A 32 -12.46 -2.51 7.82
N LEU A 33 -11.46 -3.13 7.19
CA LEU A 33 -10.61 -4.14 7.81
C LEU A 33 -9.86 -3.59 9.04
N VAL A 34 -9.28 -2.39 8.94
CA VAL A 34 -8.61 -1.73 10.08
C VAL A 34 -9.58 -1.47 11.22
N ARG A 35 -10.82 -1.06 10.89
CA ARG A 35 -11.86 -0.77 11.89
C ARG A 35 -12.44 -2.02 12.58
N GLU A 36 -12.28 -3.19 11.98
CA GLU A 36 -12.62 -4.48 12.61
C GLU A 36 -11.61 -4.89 13.69
N VAL A 37 -10.38 -4.36 13.65
CA VAL A 37 -9.32 -4.72 14.61
C VAL A 37 -9.67 -4.16 16.00
N PRO A 38 -9.82 -5.01 17.04
CA PRO A 38 -10.12 -4.55 18.38
C PRO A 38 -9.05 -3.58 18.92
N PRO A 39 -9.44 -2.50 19.62
CA PRO A 39 -8.48 -1.54 20.18
C PRO A 39 -7.39 -2.17 21.05
N SER A 40 -7.70 -3.27 21.74
CA SER A 40 -6.77 -3.99 22.61
C SER A 40 -5.57 -4.63 21.88
N ILE A 41 -5.71 -4.90 20.57
CA ILE A 41 -4.65 -5.51 19.75
C ILE A 41 -4.17 -4.59 18.61
N LEU A 42 -4.86 -3.51 18.34
CA LEU A 42 -4.62 -2.62 17.19
C LEU A 42 -3.14 -2.16 17.12
N LYS A 43 -2.57 -1.75 18.24
CA LYS A 43 -1.18 -1.30 18.36
C LYS A 43 -0.20 -2.40 18.85
N ARG A 44 -0.67 -3.63 19.03
CA ARG A 44 0.20 -4.73 19.47
C ARG A 44 1.00 -5.28 18.30
N ARG A 45 2.30 -5.31 18.47
CA ARG A 45 3.22 -6.00 17.57
C ARG A 45 3.21 -7.51 17.87
N PRO A 46 3.07 -8.39 16.86
CA PRO A 46 3.06 -9.84 17.06
C PRO A 46 4.42 -10.40 17.51
N ALA A 47 5.50 -9.69 17.23
CA ALA A 47 6.87 -9.99 17.66
C ALA A 47 7.76 -8.72 17.54
N PRO A 48 8.95 -8.69 18.13
CA PRO A 48 9.93 -7.62 17.93
C PRO A 48 10.19 -7.39 16.42
N ARG A 49 10.21 -6.13 15.98
CA ARG A 49 10.41 -5.74 14.57
C ARG A 49 9.32 -6.23 13.59
N ARG A 50 8.16 -6.60 14.10
CA ARG A 50 6.98 -6.92 13.28
C ARG A 50 5.93 -5.85 13.53
N TRP A 51 5.39 -5.29 12.49
CA TRP A 51 4.40 -4.23 12.58
C TRP A 51 3.06 -4.73 13.13
N SER A 52 2.41 -3.86 13.89
CA SER A 52 1.01 -3.97 14.31
C SER A 52 0.07 -3.61 13.17
N ALA A 53 -1.22 -3.89 13.32
CA ALA A 53 -2.25 -3.48 12.37
C ALA A 53 -2.29 -1.95 12.19
N HIS A 54 -2.11 -1.21 13.27
CA HIS A 54 -1.99 0.26 13.26
C HIS A 54 -0.82 0.73 12.38
N GLU A 55 0.37 0.13 12.55
CA GLU A 55 1.56 0.52 11.79
C GLU A 55 1.40 0.19 10.29
N HIS A 56 0.80 -0.96 9.95
CA HIS A 56 0.47 -1.29 8.57
C HIS A 56 -0.47 -0.26 7.95
N ALA A 57 -1.51 0.17 8.66
CA ALA A 57 -2.45 1.17 8.19
C ALA A 57 -1.79 2.56 8.01
N CYS A 58 -1.04 3.03 9.00
CA CYS A 58 -0.34 4.32 8.92
C CYS A 58 0.73 4.34 7.83
N HIS A 59 1.40 3.21 7.60
CA HIS A 59 2.39 3.08 6.53
C HIS A 59 1.78 3.30 5.14
N LEU A 60 0.58 2.79 4.88
CA LEU A 60 -0.12 2.97 3.60
C LEU A 60 -0.35 4.46 3.26
N ALA A 61 -0.67 5.28 4.24
CA ALA A 61 -0.76 6.73 4.05
C ALA A 61 0.61 7.38 3.85
N HIS A 62 1.60 6.91 4.63
CA HIS A 62 2.93 7.53 4.65
C HIS A 62 3.70 7.35 3.34
N VAL A 63 3.54 6.23 2.65
CA VAL A 63 4.29 5.95 1.41
C VAL A 63 3.78 6.73 0.19
N HIS A 64 2.59 7.34 0.23
CA HIS A 64 2.06 8.06 -0.92
C HIS A 64 2.99 9.19 -1.40
N ALA A 65 3.58 9.96 -0.48
CA ALA A 65 4.51 11.03 -0.84
C ALA A 65 5.67 10.52 -1.71
N LEU A 66 6.24 9.35 -1.34
CA LEU A 66 7.30 8.71 -2.11
C LEU A 66 6.87 8.38 -3.56
N PHE A 67 5.64 7.90 -3.74
CA PHE A 67 5.15 7.53 -5.07
C PHE A 67 4.83 8.76 -5.93
N PHE A 68 4.35 9.87 -5.36
CA PHE A 68 4.21 11.13 -6.06
C PHE A 68 5.57 11.67 -6.52
N ASP A 69 6.53 11.76 -5.60
CA ASP A 69 7.88 12.26 -5.89
C ASP A 69 8.58 11.41 -6.96
N ARG A 70 8.44 10.08 -6.88
CA ARG A 70 9.01 9.16 -7.88
C ARG A 70 8.35 9.32 -9.24
N LEU A 71 7.04 9.48 -9.30
CA LEU A 71 6.34 9.70 -10.57
C LEU A 71 6.83 10.98 -11.23
N ASP A 72 6.84 12.09 -10.50
CA ASP A 72 7.27 13.37 -11.03
C ASP A 72 8.73 13.33 -11.49
N TYR A 73 9.60 12.69 -10.71
CA TYR A 73 11.00 12.49 -11.07
C TYR A 73 11.15 11.62 -12.34
N MET A 74 10.44 10.50 -12.43
CA MET A 74 10.51 9.62 -13.60
C MET A 74 10.03 10.30 -14.88
N LEU A 75 9.01 11.17 -14.80
CA LEU A 75 8.48 11.87 -15.95
C LEU A 75 9.36 13.07 -16.38
N ALA A 76 10.08 13.67 -15.45
CA ALA A 76 10.91 14.85 -15.72
C ALA A 76 12.34 14.51 -16.16
N ALA A 77 12.92 13.43 -15.67
CA ALA A 77 14.31 13.09 -15.91
C ALA A 77 14.49 12.24 -17.19
N PRO A 78 15.47 12.54 -18.05
CA PRO A 78 15.73 11.76 -19.26
C PRO A 78 16.26 10.35 -18.98
N ALA A 79 16.91 10.14 -17.84
CA ALA A 79 17.47 8.86 -17.39
C ALA A 79 17.29 8.75 -15.86
N PRO A 80 16.09 8.50 -15.37
CA PRO A 80 15.83 8.45 -13.94
C PRO A 80 16.48 7.22 -13.30
N VAL A 81 17.06 7.42 -12.09
CA VAL A 81 17.65 6.36 -11.27
C VAL A 81 16.89 6.30 -9.94
N ILE A 82 16.18 5.21 -9.70
CA ILE A 82 15.39 5.02 -8.47
C ILE A 82 16.22 4.25 -7.45
N ARG A 83 16.40 4.85 -6.28
CA ARG A 83 17.02 4.18 -5.15
C ARG A 83 15.99 3.30 -4.43
N PRO A 84 16.40 2.11 -3.94
CA PRO A 84 15.55 1.28 -3.11
C PRO A 84 15.04 2.07 -1.90
N TYR A 85 13.79 1.78 -1.53
CA TYR A 85 13.24 2.27 -0.28
C TYR A 85 13.66 1.34 0.86
N LEU A 86 14.26 1.90 1.90
CA LEU A 86 14.69 1.16 3.09
C LEU A 86 13.72 1.44 4.23
N PRO A 87 12.82 0.50 4.59
CA PRO A 87 11.82 0.71 5.64
C PRO A 87 12.44 1.02 7.02
N GLY A 88 13.66 0.55 7.30
CA GLY A 88 14.31 0.70 8.59
C GLY A 88 14.56 2.15 9.05
N ASP A 89 14.61 3.10 8.12
CA ASP A 89 14.76 4.52 8.46
C ASP A 89 13.47 5.11 9.03
N GLN A 90 12.32 4.46 8.81
CA GLN A 90 11.02 4.89 9.32
C GLN A 90 10.62 4.20 10.63
N ASP A 91 11.21 3.06 10.96
CA ASP A 91 11.04 2.37 12.23
C ASP A 91 11.85 3.02 13.37
N ALA A 92 12.75 3.94 13.03
CA ALA A 92 13.44 4.73 14.03
C ALA A 92 12.40 5.45 14.91
N ASP A 93 12.46 5.24 16.20
CA ASP A 93 11.61 5.90 17.21
C ASP A 93 10.11 5.54 17.18
N ASP A 94 9.70 4.39 16.64
CA ASP A 94 8.28 3.99 16.58
C ASP A 94 7.37 5.03 15.88
N LEU A 95 7.86 5.66 14.83
CA LEU A 95 7.14 6.75 14.14
C LEU A 95 5.71 6.34 13.77
N LEU A 96 5.54 5.21 13.06
CA LEU A 96 4.23 4.75 12.62
C LEU A 96 3.29 4.46 13.79
N LEU A 97 3.82 3.94 14.91
CA LEU A 97 3.04 3.61 16.10
C LEU A 97 2.50 4.85 16.82
N ARG A 98 3.17 6.00 16.66
CA ARG A 98 2.79 7.29 17.25
C ARG A 98 1.84 8.11 16.39
N MET A 99 1.72 7.79 15.10
CA MET A 99 0.82 8.51 14.20
C MET A 99 -0.64 8.37 14.64
N ASP A 100 -1.44 9.39 14.36
CA ASP A 100 -2.88 9.33 14.54
C ASP A 100 -3.51 8.47 13.42
N LEU A 101 -4.25 7.43 13.81
CA LEU A 101 -4.81 6.47 12.85
C LEU A 101 -5.87 7.09 11.96
N ASP A 102 -6.80 7.86 12.54
CA ASP A 102 -7.91 8.42 11.77
C ASP A 102 -7.37 9.43 10.74
N ALA A 103 -6.42 10.28 11.15
CA ALA A 103 -5.74 11.19 10.24
C ALA A 103 -4.96 10.43 9.13
N CYS A 104 -4.36 9.27 9.44
CA CYS A 104 -3.70 8.43 8.44
C CYS A 104 -4.70 7.82 7.46
N LEU A 105 -5.84 7.32 7.94
CA LEU A 105 -6.87 6.73 7.08
C LEU A 105 -7.49 7.78 6.16
N ASP A 106 -7.81 8.97 6.68
CA ASP A 106 -8.34 10.09 5.89
C ASP A 106 -7.34 10.53 4.81
N ARG A 107 -6.07 10.64 5.18
CA ARG A 107 -5.00 10.96 4.25
C ARG A 107 -4.81 9.88 3.19
N PHE A 108 -4.89 8.60 3.57
CA PHE A 108 -4.80 7.49 2.62
C PHE A 108 -5.86 7.57 1.54
N VAL A 109 -7.12 7.86 1.89
CA VAL A 109 -8.20 8.06 0.94
C VAL A 109 -7.92 9.25 0.03
N LEU A 110 -7.66 10.41 0.62
CA LEU A 110 -7.47 11.66 -0.13
C LEU A 110 -6.28 11.59 -1.11
N ASP A 111 -5.14 11.09 -0.64
CA ASP A 111 -3.95 10.96 -1.48
C ASP A 111 -4.15 9.88 -2.56
N ARG A 112 -4.94 8.83 -2.28
CA ARG A 112 -5.29 7.82 -3.27
C ARG A 112 -6.17 8.38 -4.37
N GLU A 113 -7.17 9.16 -4.05
CA GLU A 113 -8.01 9.84 -5.05
C GLU A 113 -7.16 10.75 -5.96
N ARG A 114 -6.28 11.55 -5.37
CA ARG A 114 -5.35 12.42 -6.11
C ARG A 114 -4.41 11.63 -7.00
N LEU A 115 -3.86 10.53 -6.49
CA LEU A 115 -2.96 9.66 -7.26
C LEU A 115 -3.68 9.04 -8.44
N VAL A 116 -4.86 8.46 -8.22
CA VAL A 116 -5.67 7.85 -9.29
C VAL A 116 -5.99 8.89 -10.36
N ALA A 117 -6.47 10.08 -9.97
CA ALA A 117 -6.74 11.18 -10.92
C ALA A 117 -5.49 11.55 -11.73
N ARG A 118 -4.31 11.59 -11.11
CA ARG A 118 -3.03 11.85 -11.79
C ARG A 118 -2.68 10.75 -12.78
N LEU A 119 -2.84 9.48 -12.40
CA LEU A 119 -2.53 8.33 -13.25
C LEU A 119 -3.45 8.23 -14.47
N GLU A 120 -4.70 8.63 -14.35
CA GLU A 120 -5.67 8.67 -15.46
C GLU A 120 -5.30 9.71 -16.53
N THR A 121 -4.49 10.71 -16.21
CA THR A 121 -4.01 11.71 -17.17
C THR A 121 -2.78 11.26 -17.95
N LEU A 122 -2.10 10.19 -17.53
CA LEU A 122 -0.87 9.73 -18.18
C LEU A 122 -1.16 9.07 -19.53
N ASN A 123 -0.38 9.46 -20.53
CA ASN A 123 -0.43 8.83 -21.86
C ASN A 123 0.38 7.51 -21.88
N PRO A 124 0.25 6.68 -22.95
CA PRO A 124 0.95 5.40 -23.04
C PRO A 124 2.48 5.49 -22.97
N THR A 125 3.08 6.58 -23.46
CA THR A 125 4.54 6.78 -23.41
C THR A 125 5.00 7.04 -21.98
N GLU A 126 4.25 7.85 -21.22
CA GLU A 126 4.52 8.11 -19.80
C GLU A 126 4.38 6.85 -18.96
N TRP A 127 3.37 6.02 -19.20
CA TRP A 127 3.25 4.72 -18.55
C TRP A 127 4.41 3.76 -18.86
N ALA A 128 4.96 3.84 -20.05
CA ALA A 128 6.10 3.04 -20.49
C ALA A 128 7.46 3.61 -20.06
N GLN A 129 7.50 4.85 -19.52
CA GLN A 129 8.75 5.48 -19.08
C GLN A 129 9.49 4.59 -18.10
N THR A 130 10.78 4.31 -18.41
CA THR A 130 11.63 3.43 -17.60
C THR A 130 12.57 4.20 -16.70
N ALA A 131 13.03 3.53 -15.66
CA ALA A 131 14.08 4.01 -14.76
C ALA A 131 15.07 2.89 -14.47
N GLU A 132 16.33 3.24 -14.19
CA GLU A 132 17.26 2.34 -13.53
C GLU A 132 16.84 2.16 -12.08
N HIS A 133 16.91 0.92 -11.56
CA HIS A 133 16.55 0.62 -10.17
C HIS A 133 17.63 -0.29 -9.54
N GLY A 134 18.02 0.03 -8.28
CA GLY A 134 19.09 -0.70 -7.61
C GLY A 134 18.82 -2.18 -7.34
N GLU A 135 17.54 -2.60 -7.33
CA GLU A 135 17.13 -3.98 -7.00
C GLU A 135 16.44 -4.70 -8.15
N TYR A 136 15.81 -3.97 -9.08
CA TYR A 136 15.00 -4.55 -10.13
C TYR A 136 15.64 -4.37 -11.50
N ARG A 137 15.74 -5.48 -12.24
CA ARG A 137 16.31 -5.47 -13.60
C ARG A 137 15.49 -4.64 -14.58
N THR A 138 14.19 -4.58 -14.39
CA THR A 138 13.27 -3.80 -15.22
C THR A 138 12.39 -2.99 -14.31
N TYR A 139 12.35 -1.69 -14.50
CA TYR A 139 11.50 -0.79 -13.73
C TYR A 139 10.90 0.28 -14.65
N SER A 140 9.62 0.56 -14.48
CA SER A 140 8.90 1.57 -15.26
C SER A 140 7.78 2.17 -14.40
N VAL A 141 7.16 3.26 -14.85
CA VAL A 141 5.96 3.81 -14.20
C VAL A 141 4.88 2.73 -14.04
N PHE A 142 4.64 1.92 -15.07
CA PHE A 142 3.73 0.78 -14.99
C PHE A 142 4.08 -0.20 -13.86
N ILE A 143 5.34 -0.62 -13.78
CA ILE A 143 5.79 -1.56 -12.73
C ILE A 143 5.71 -0.92 -11.36
N MET A 144 6.05 0.35 -11.22
CA MET A 144 5.96 1.09 -9.97
C MET A 144 4.54 1.07 -9.40
N PHE A 145 3.53 1.39 -10.21
CA PHE A 145 2.15 1.44 -9.72
C PHE A 145 1.48 0.07 -9.61
N ARG A 146 1.93 -0.92 -10.39
CA ARG A 146 1.56 -2.31 -10.13
C ARG A 146 2.11 -2.79 -8.78
N HIS A 147 3.34 -2.43 -8.43
CA HIS A 147 3.90 -2.70 -7.10
C HIS A 147 3.10 -2.02 -6.00
N LEU A 148 2.72 -0.75 -6.17
CA LEU A 148 1.90 -0.05 -5.17
C LEU A 148 0.55 -0.75 -4.96
N ALA A 149 -0.13 -1.19 -6.02
CA ALA A 149 -1.38 -1.91 -5.91
C ALA A 149 -1.21 -3.24 -5.15
N LEU A 150 -0.16 -4.00 -5.45
CA LEU A 150 0.16 -5.24 -4.74
C LEU A 150 0.57 -4.98 -3.28
N HIS A 151 1.25 -3.88 -3.02
CA HIS A 151 1.67 -3.46 -1.68
C HIS A 151 0.47 -3.14 -0.78
N ASP A 152 -0.57 -2.49 -1.29
CA ASP A 152 -1.79 -2.24 -0.54
C ASP A 152 -2.45 -3.54 -0.10
N PHE A 153 -2.59 -4.50 -1.02
CA PHE A 153 -3.16 -5.81 -0.70
C PHE A 153 -2.28 -6.62 0.25
N LEU A 154 -0.95 -6.50 0.15
CA LEU A 154 -0.04 -7.12 1.10
C LEU A 154 -0.29 -6.60 2.52
N HIS A 155 -0.42 -5.27 2.69
CA HIS A 155 -0.68 -4.70 3.99
C HIS A 155 -2.09 -4.99 4.50
N ALA A 156 -3.11 -5.01 3.63
CA ALA A 156 -4.45 -5.46 4.00
C ALA A 156 -4.43 -6.91 4.51
N TYR A 157 -3.76 -7.82 3.80
CA TYR A 157 -3.60 -9.21 4.23
C TYR A 157 -2.87 -9.33 5.58
N ARG A 158 -1.83 -8.52 5.81
CA ARG A 158 -1.13 -8.51 7.11
C ARG A 158 -2.01 -8.03 8.25
N ILE A 159 -2.88 -7.05 8.01
CA ILE A 159 -3.85 -6.59 9.01
C ILE A 159 -4.85 -7.71 9.33
N GLU A 160 -5.37 -8.41 8.31
CA GLU A 160 -6.28 -9.55 8.50
C GLU A 160 -5.61 -10.70 9.28
N GLU A 161 -4.37 -11.05 8.96
CA GLU A 161 -3.61 -12.06 9.73
C GLU A 161 -3.52 -11.69 11.21
N LEU A 162 -3.33 -10.40 11.53
CA LEU A 162 -3.25 -9.92 12.90
C LEU A 162 -4.62 -9.92 13.59
N LEU A 163 -5.68 -9.59 12.88
CA LEU A 163 -7.06 -9.64 13.37
C LEU A 163 -7.47 -11.08 13.70
N LEU A 164 -7.17 -12.03 12.82
CA LEU A 164 -7.58 -13.43 12.95
C LEU A 164 -6.65 -14.28 13.81
N ARG A 165 -5.56 -13.72 14.30
CA ARG A 165 -4.56 -14.46 15.07
C ARG A 165 -5.12 -14.99 16.40
N PRO A 166 -5.13 -16.31 16.64
CA PRO A 166 -5.72 -16.90 17.85
C PRO A 166 -4.80 -16.80 19.07
N ASP A 167 -3.50 -16.67 18.86
CA ASP A 167 -2.44 -16.82 19.88
C ASP A 167 -1.71 -15.50 20.18
N TRP A 168 -2.47 -14.44 20.49
CA TRP A 168 -1.84 -13.23 20.96
C TRP A 168 -1.12 -13.48 22.30
N PRO A 169 0.19 -13.13 22.43
CA PRO A 169 0.88 -13.27 23.70
C PRO A 169 0.17 -12.46 24.78
N ALA A 170 0.12 -12.99 26.00
CA ALA A 170 -0.46 -12.27 27.13
C ALA A 170 0.19 -10.87 27.26
N THR A 171 -0.58 -9.85 27.59
CA THR A 171 -0.03 -8.52 27.89
C THR A 171 0.74 -8.62 29.21
N SER A 172 1.97 -8.10 29.24
CA SER A 172 2.79 -8.05 30.47
C SER A 172 2.22 -7.12 31.56
N ASP A 173 1.07 -6.52 31.34
CA ASP A 173 0.44 -5.51 32.22
C ASP A 173 -0.73 -6.06 33.04
N ALA A 174 -0.79 -7.36 33.32
CA ALA A 174 -1.63 -7.83 34.39
C ALA A 174 -0.97 -7.45 35.71
N PRO A 175 -1.56 -6.57 36.58
CA PRO A 175 -1.03 -6.36 37.90
C PRO A 175 -0.98 -7.71 38.61
N ALA A 176 0.18 -8.02 39.20
CA ALA A 176 0.32 -9.20 40.01
C ALA A 176 -0.75 -9.14 41.11
N ALA A 177 -1.57 -10.18 41.19
CA ALA A 177 -2.60 -10.36 42.20
C ALA A 177 -1.99 -10.58 43.59
#